data_bd0633dcb6502900d453cdc967713faf
#
_entry.id   bd0633dcb6502900d453cdc967713faf
#
_cell.length_a   1.000
_cell.length_b   1.000
_cell.length_c   1.000
_cell.angle_alpha   90.00
_cell.angle_beta   90.00
_cell.angle_gamma   90.00
#
_symmetry.space_group_name_H-M   'P 1'
#
loop_
_entity.id
_entity.type
_entity.pdbx_description
1 polymer ?
#
loop_
_entity_poly.entity_id
_entity_poly.type
_entity_poly.pdbx_seq_one_letter_code
_entity_poly.pdbx_strand_id
1 'polypeptide(L)'
;WSADKTWREECGVFAAIGVPRAAETVCLGLHALQHRGQESTGIVSCDEQGEFHSHKGIGLVSDVHRPADLARLPGAIAIGHNRYSTSGALTLENTQPLRVVYRGGSMALAHNGNLVNARELRLSLEDTGSIFQTTLDTEIFMHLMALSDEGSPEDALIDAARQVRGAFSMVVLIPDAVMALRDPHGFRPLCIGRLGDGYVVASESCALDLVGADFVRDVEPGELVRLDPQGMRARRAFPEAQPLQQCIFEHIYFSRPDSRVFGEGVDRVRRRIGHQLAKEQPAPGDVVIAVPDSSNSIALGYSEESGIRYELGLIRNHYVGRTFIQPHQAGRDSSVRVKFNPVREVLEDQRVVVVDDSIVRGTTSRKLVRLLRHAGAREVHFRVGSPPVTHPCFYGIDTPSRRELIGALKSVDEIRDFLGVDSLGYLSLEGLLECERDGSRFCRACFTGRYPVAVDPNQSKLMLENLPRGDSAREGAGGGPTRGVRSRGAAV
;
A
#
# COMPACT_ATOMS: atom_id res chain seq x y z
N TRP A 1 20.34 0.01 10.79
CA TRP A 1 19.03 -0.40 10.22
C TRP A 1 17.94 0.66 10.31
N SER A 2 18.17 1.97 10.21
CA SER A 2 17.05 2.92 10.41
C SER A 2 17.23 4.32 9.81
N ALA A 3 17.92 4.52 8.70
CA ALA A 3 18.25 5.91 8.37
C ALA A 3 17.81 6.45 7.01
N ASP A 4 17.20 5.69 6.11
CA ASP A 4 16.73 6.22 4.82
C ASP A 4 15.34 5.65 4.47
N LYS A 5 14.31 6.01 5.26
CA LYS A 5 12.93 5.73 4.92
C LYS A 5 12.37 6.88 4.08
N THR A 6 12.45 6.76 2.76
CA THR A 6 11.55 7.38 1.81
C THR A 6 10.14 6.80 1.99
N TRP A 7 9.13 7.35 1.31
CA TRP A 7 7.84 6.68 1.16
C TRP A 7 8.08 5.20 0.92
N ARG A 8 7.41 4.35 1.68
CA ARG A 8 7.48 2.93 1.53
C ARG A 8 6.12 2.42 1.13
N GLU A 9 6.17 1.44 0.29
CA GLU A 9 5.16 0.89 -0.56
C GLU A 9 3.98 0.30 0.22
N GLU A 10 2.88 0.06 -0.47
CA GLU A 10 1.66 -0.52 0.03
C GLU A 10 1.62 -2.01 -0.31
N CYS A 11 0.76 -2.77 0.39
CA CYS A 11 0.52 -4.16 0.05
C CYS A 11 -0.12 -4.33 -1.33
N GLY A 12 0.15 -5.47 -1.97
CA GLY A 12 -0.51 -5.90 -3.21
C GLY A 12 -1.26 -7.20 -3.00
N VAL A 13 -2.51 -7.27 -3.46
CA VAL A 13 -3.33 -8.49 -3.46
C VAL A 13 -3.58 -8.97 -4.88
N PHE A 14 -3.58 -10.29 -5.07
CA PHE A 14 -3.95 -10.92 -6.32
C PHE A 14 -4.71 -12.22 -6.04
N ALA A 15 -5.74 -12.52 -6.85
CA ALA A 15 -6.49 -13.77 -6.77
C ALA A 15 -6.79 -14.30 -8.17
N ALA A 16 -6.92 -15.62 -8.30
CA ALA A 16 -7.37 -16.30 -9.53
C ALA A 16 -8.36 -17.41 -9.18
N ILE A 17 -9.42 -17.54 -9.97
CA ILE A 17 -10.43 -18.59 -9.85
C ILE A 17 -10.88 -19.08 -11.21
N GLY A 18 -11.06 -20.41 -11.34
CA GLY A 18 -11.41 -21.05 -12.61
C GLY A 18 -10.27 -21.03 -13.63
N VAL A 19 -9.02 -20.87 -13.14
CA VAL A 19 -7.82 -20.78 -13.97
C VAL A 19 -6.93 -21.99 -13.67
N PRO A 20 -6.55 -22.79 -14.68
CA PRO A 20 -5.62 -23.91 -14.47
C PRO A 20 -4.33 -23.43 -13.82
N ARG A 21 -3.84 -24.17 -12.79
CA ARG A 21 -2.63 -23.80 -12.03
C ARG A 21 -2.69 -22.38 -11.48
N ALA A 22 -3.81 -22.06 -10.80
CA ALA A 22 -4.09 -20.71 -10.31
C ALA A 22 -2.93 -20.09 -9.49
N ALA A 23 -2.17 -20.91 -8.73
CA ALA A 23 -1.03 -20.43 -7.96
C ALA A 23 0.09 -19.84 -8.82
N GLU A 24 0.33 -20.38 -10.04
CA GLU A 24 1.32 -19.81 -10.97
C GLU A 24 0.84 -18.46 -11.52
N THR A 25 -0.44 -18.36 -11.87
CA THR A 25 -1.06 -17.08 -12.29
C THR A 25 -0.99 -16.04 -11.18
N VAL A 26 -1.28 -16.44 -9.93
CA VAL A 26 -1.16 -15.56 -8.75
C VAL A 26 0.30 -15.12 -8.56
N CYS A 27 1.27 -16.02 -8.71
CA CYS A 27 2.68 -15.67 -8.62
C CYS A 27 3.08 -14.61 -9.66
N LEU A 28 2.65 -14.74 -10.91
CA LEU A 28 2.88 -13.74 -11.94
C LEU A 28 2.20 -12.39 -11.62
N GLY A 29 0.94 -12.43 -11.17
CA GLY A 29 0.22 -11.23 -10.75
C GLY A 29 0.91 -10.51 -9.58
N LEU A 30 1.39 -11.26 -8.58
CA LEU A 30 2.18 -10.71 -7.48
C LEU A 30 3.52 -10.14 -7.95
N HIS A 31 4.18 -10.77 -8.95
CA HIS A 31 5.40 -10.24 -9.56
C HIS A 31 5.15 -8.88 -10.22
N ALA A 32 4.03 -8.70 -10.92
CA ALA A 32 3.64 -7.40 -11.47
C ALA A 32 3.39 -6.36 -10.37
N LEU A 33 2.89 -6.79 -9.22
CA LEU A 33 2.63 -5.96 -8.04
C LEU A 33 3.82 -5.85 -7.07
N GLN A 34 5.04 -6.28 -7.47
CA GLN A 34 6.22 -6.27 -6.58
C GLN A 34 6.61 -4.87 -6.10
N HIS A 35 6.28 -3.84 -6.86
CA HIS A 35 6.48 -2.45 -6.47
C HIS A 35 5.67 -2.08 -5.21
N ARG A 36 4.53 -2.72 -4.95
CA ARG A 36 3.67 -2.48 -3.79
C ARG A 36 4.19 -3.12 -2.50
N GLY A 37 4.90 -4.26 -2.57
CA GLY A 37 5.44 -4.93 -1.39
C GLY A 37 6.68 -5.76 -1.70
N GLN A 38 7.75 -5.59 -0.90
CA GLN A 38 9.04 -6.25 -1.12
C GLN A 38 9.59 -6.95 0.11
N GLU A 39 8.82 -7.02 1.21
CA GLU A 39 9.29 -7.57 2.47
C GLU A 39 8.98 -9.05 2.64
N SER A 40 7.77 -9.43 2.30
CA SER A 40 7.35 -10.84 2.31
C SER A 40 6.23 -11.07 1.31
N THR A 41 6.06 -12.32 0.92
CA THR A 41 5.03 -12.74 -0.03
C THR A 41 4.47 -14.10 0.34
N GLY A 42 3.20 -14.35 0.00
CA GLY A 42 2.57 -15.64 0.23
C GLY A 42 1.48 -15.93 -0.78
N ILE A 43 1.27 -17.21 -1.01
CA ILE A 43 0.21 -17.75 -1.86
C ILE A 43 -0.51 -18.86 -1.10
N VAL A 44 -1.84 -18.87 -1.19
CA VAL A 44 -2.68 -19.97 -0.72
C VAL A 44 -3.54 -20.43 -1.90
N SER A 45 -3.51 -21.73 -2.20
CA SER A 45 -4.38 -22.37 -3.19
C SER A 45 -5.37 -23.32 -2.53
N CYS A 46 -6.43 -23.65 -3.26
CA CYS A 46 -7.41 -24.66 -2.88
C CYS A 46 -7.48 -25.71 -4.00
N ASP A 47 -7.34 -26.98 -3.64
CA ASP A 47 -7.45 -28.10 -4.56
C ASP A 47 -8.92 -28.52 -4.81
N GLU A 48 -9.11 -29.53 -5.64
CA GLU A 48 -10.44 -30.04 -5.99
C GLU A 48 -11.17 -30.74 -4.82
N GLN A 49 -10.43 -31.13 -3.78
CA GLN A 49 -10.96 -31.71 -2.55
C GLN A 49 -11.35 -30.65 -1.51
N GLY A 50 -11.09 -29.36 -1.80
CA GLY A 50 -11.33 -28.25 -0.88
C GLY A 50 -10.21 -28.05 0.15
N GLU A 51 -9.08 -28.76 0.01
CA GLU A 51 -7.94 -28.60 0.90
C GLU A 51 -7.07 -27.41 0.51
N PHE A 52 -6.64 -26.65 1.51
CA PHE A 52 -5.82 -25.48 1.32
C PHE A 52 -4.33 -25.81 1.42
N HIS A 53 -3.58 -25.32 0.44
CA HIS A 53 -2.12 -25.41 0.39
C HIS A 53 -1.53 -24.01 0.45
N SER A 54 -0.45 -23.83 1.20
CA SER A 54 0.15 -22.50 1.37
C SER A 54 1.68 -22.52 1.26
N HIS A 55 2.22 -21.48 0.63
CA HIS A 55 3.65 -21.21 0.63
C HIS A 55 3.88 -19.72 0.89
N LYS A 56 4.76 -19.41 1.84
CA LYS A 56 5.05 -18.04 2.30
C LYS A 56 6.54 -17.89 2.56
N GLY A 57 7.05 -16.68 2.38
CA GLY A 57 8.44 -16.37 2.69
C GLY A 57 8.72 -14.89 2.84
N ILE A 58 9.85 -14.58 3.44
CA ILE A 58 10.41 -13.24 3.54
C ILE A 58 11.32 -13.01 2.32
N GLY A 59 11.05 -11.97 1.55
CA GLY A 59 11.79 -11.63 0.33
C GLY A 59 10.88 -11.25 -0.84
N LEU A 60 11.48 -11.18 -2.02
CA LEU A 60 10.76 -10.90 -3.27
C LEU A 60 10.01 -12.14 -3.77
N VAL A 61 9.00 -11.94 -4.61
CA VAL A 61 8.20 -13.02 -5.21
C VAL A 61 9.08 -14.08 -5.88
N SER A 62 10.06 -13.63 -6.69
CA SER A 62 11.01 -14.52 -7.40
C SER A 62 11.92 -15.31 -6.47
N ASP A 63 12.24 -14.79 -5.31
CA ASP A 63 13.15 -15.45 -4.36
C ASP A 63 12.42 -16.51 -3.52
N VAL A 64 11.15 -16.23 -3.22
CA VAL A 64 10.30 -17.06 -2.36
C VAL A 64 9.59 -18.16 -3.15
N HIS A 65 8.93 -17.82 -4.26
CA HIS A 65 8.09 -18.77 -5.02
C HIS A 65 8.84 -19.37 -6.21
N ARG A 66 9.60 -20.44 -5.96
CA ARG A 66 10.29 -21.19 -7.00
C ARG A 66 9.34 -22.20 -7.68
N PRO A 67 9.63 -22.66 -8.89
CA PRO A 67 8.76 -23.63 -9.59
C PRO A 67 8.41 -24.88 -8.76
N ALA A 68 9.36 -25.40 -7.98
CA ALA A 68 9.14 -26.54 -7.10
C ALA A 68 8.17 -26.26 -5.94
N ASP A 69 8.12 -25.02 -5.47
CA ASP A 69 7.21 -24.57 -4.41
C ASP A 69 5.80 -24.36 -4.97
N LEU A 70 5.68 -23.78 -6.17
CA LEU A 70 4.41 -23.61 -6.88
C LEU A 70 3.77 -24.95 -7.24
N ALA A 71 4.56 -25.96 -7.58
CA ALA A 71 4.07 -27.32 -7.85
C ALA A 71 3.37 -27.96 -6.64
N ARG A 72 3.58 -27.46 -5.42
CA ARG A 72 2.89 -27.90 -4.19
C ARG A 72 1.61 -27.13 -3.90
N LEU A 73 1.22 -26.23 -4.78
CA LEU A 73 0.02 -25.40 -4.66
C LEU A 73 -0.97 -25.76 -5.78
N PRO A 74 -1.61 -26.93 -5.70
CA PRO A 74 -2.54 -27.41 -6.74
C PRO A 74 -3.83 -26.62 -6.76
N GLY A 75 -4.64 -26.84 -7.79
CA GLY A 75 -6.00 -26.34 -7.91
C GLY A 75 -6.17 -25.17 -8.88
N ALA A 76 -7.43 -24.85 -9.11
CA ALA A 76 -7.88 -23.80 -10.03
C ALA A 76 -8.29 -22.50 -9.28
N ILE A 77 -8.04 -22.44 -7.97
CA ILE A 77 -8.37 -21.28 -7.12
C ILE A 77 -7.14 -20.98 -6.26
N ALA A 78 -6.72 -19.72 -6.24
CA ALA A 78 -5.63 -19.26 -5.37
C ALA A 78 -5.76 -17.76 -5.08
N ILE A 79 -5.22 -17.35 -3.92
CA ILE A 79 -5.01 -15.94 -3.56
C ILE A 79 -3.58 -15.71 -3.13
N GLY A 80 -3.10 -14.48 -3.27
CA GLY A 80 -1.75 -14.13 -2.89
C GLY A 80 -1.62 -12.68 -2.42
N HIS A 81 -0.50 -12.42 -1.75
CA HIS A 81 -0.20 -11.14 -1.14
C HIS A 81 1.28 -10.81 -1.20
N ASN A 82 1.60 -9.57 -1.55
CA ASN A 82 2.89 -8.94 -1.33
C ASN A 82 2.79 -7.98 -0.17
N ARG A 83 3.59 -8.19 0.86
CA ARG A 83 3.55 -7.38 2.07
C ARG A 83 4.58 -6.27 2.04
N TYR A 84 4.11 -5.11 2.47
CA TYR A 84 4.91 -4.08 3.09
C TYR A 84 4.33 -3.77 4.48
N SER A 85 5.20 -3.66 5.51
CA SER A 85 4.76 -3.50 6.89
C SER A 85 4.18 -2.11 7.16
N THR A 86 2.87 -1.98 7.05
CA THR A 86 2.11 -0.80 7.53
C THR A 86 1.76 -0.95 9.01
N SER A 87 1.51 -2.20 9.45
CA SER A 87 1.33 -2.61 10.84
C SER A 87 1.98 -3.97 11.05
N GLY A 88 2.44 -4.27 12.28
CA GLY A 88 3.04 -5.53 12.66
C GLY A 88 4.51 -5.72 12.24
N ALA A 89 5.27 -6.51 13.01
CA ALA A 89 6.67 -6.83 12.73
C ALA A 89 6.85 -7.65 11.45
N LEU A 90 8.03 -7.58 10.86
CA LEU A 90 8.41 -8.44 9.73
C LEU A 90 8.76 -9.85 10.25
N THR A 91 7.75 -10.69 10.32
CA THR A 91 7.87 -12.11 10.70
C THR A 91 7.10 -12.98 9.70
N LEU A 92 7.38 -14.28 9.70
CA LEU A 92 6.69 -15.21 8.82
C LEU A 92 5.20 -15.35 9.20
N GLU A 93 4.89 -15.27 10.49
CA GLU A 93 3.52 -15.31 11.02
C GLU A 93 2.68 -14.15 10.47
N ASN A 94 3.28 -12.97 10.38
CA ASN A 94 2.67 -11.76 9.81
C ASN A 94 2.66 -11.73 8.27
N THR A 95 3.09 -12.79 7.59
CA THR A 95 3.00 -12.88 6.13
C THR A 95 1.61 -13.36 5.72
N GLN A 96 0.93 -12.59 4.89
CA GLN A 96 -0.36 -12.93 4.32
C GLN A 96 -0.19 -13.77 3.02
N PRO A 97 -1.25 -14.51 2.58
CA PRO A 97 -2.59 -14.61 3.16
C PRO A 97 -2.60 -15.32 4.52
N LEU A 98 -3.43 -14.87 5.46
CA LEU A 98 -3.70 -15.63 6.68
C LEU A 98 -4.68 -16.77 6.37
N ARG A 99 -4.46 -17.94 6.99
CA ARG A 99 -5.31 -19.13 6.83
C ARG A 99 -5.84 -19.57 8.18
N VAL A 100 -7.12 -19.95 8.23
CA VAL A 100 -7.75 -20.49 9.43
C VAL A 100 -8.78 -21.57 9.05
N VAL A 101 -9.00 -22.49 9.97
CA VAL A 101 -10.12 -23.42 9.94
C VAL A 101 -11.02 -23.10 11.14
N TYR A 102 -12.29 -22.90 10.88
CA TYR A 102 -13.28 -22.56 11.90
C TYR A 102 -14.60 -23.31 11.64
N ARG A 103 -15.64 -23.08 12.45
CA ARG A 103 -16.95 -23.76 12.32
C ARG A 103 -17.54 -23.65 10.91
N GLY A 104 -17.33 -22.54 10.19
CA GLY A 104 -17.82 -22.32 8.82
C GLY A 104 -16.96 -22.96 7.73
N GLY A 105 -15.89 -23.68 8.07
CA GLY A 105 -14.97 -24.30 7.11
C GLY A 105 -13.58 -23.68 7.09
N SER A 106 -12.86 -23.90 6.00
CA SER A 106 -11.54 -23.30 5.76
C SER A 106 -11.69 -21.95 5.06
N MET A 107 -10.92 -20.95 5.49
CA MET A 107 -10.78 -19.69 4.76
C MET A 107 -9.33 -19.19 4.76
N ALA A 108 -8.97 -18.42 3.73
CA ALA A 108 -7.76 -17.63 3.72
C ALA A 108 -8.06 -16.21 3.28
N LEU A 109 -7.33 -15.23 3.83
CA LEU A 109 -7.60 -13.81 3.62
C LEU A 109 -6.32 -13.04 3.36
N ALA A 110 -6.36 -12.17 2.35
CA ALA A 110 -5.31 -11.20 2.03
C ALA A 110 -5.91 -9.79 1.96
N HIS A 111 -5.23 -8.82 2.57
CA HIS A 111 -5.73 -7.47 2.81
C HIS A 111 -4.68 -6.41 2.46
N ASN A 112 -5.09 -5.42 1.69
CA ASN A 112 -4.36 -4.17 1.46
C ASN A 112 -5.12 -3.01 2.13
N GLY A 113 -4.52 -2.39 3.14
CA GLY A 113 -5.12 -1.30 3.89
C GLY A 113 -4.62 -1.21 5.33
N ASN A 114 -5.43 -0.60 6.19
CA ASN A 114 -5.19 -0.51 7.63
C ASN A 114 -6.48 -0.14 8.38
N LEU A 115 -6.74 -0.84 9.47
CA LEU A 115 -7.91 -0.63 10.31
C LEU A 115 -7.59 0.35 11.44
N VAL A 116 -8.32 1.46 11.50
CA VAL A 116 -8.09 2.50 12.51
C VAL A 116 -8.65 2.16 13.89
N ASN A 117 -9.59 1.21 13.98
CA ASN A 117 -10.13 0.67 15.24
C ASN A 117 -9.59 -0.72 15.60
N ALA A 118 -8.48 -1.15 14.99
CA ALA A 118 -7.92 -2.49 15.19
C ALA A 118 -7.66 -2.80 16.67
N ARG A 119 -7.10 -1.84 17.43
CA ARG A 119 -6.80 -2.03 18.85
C ARG A 119 -8.06 -2.25 19.70
N GLU A 120 -9.08 -1.44 19.46
CA GLU A 120 -10.37 -1.54 20.17
C GLU A 120 -11.01 -2.91 19.93
N LEU A 121 -11.11 -3.31 18.66
CA LEU A 121 -11.69 -4.60 18.29
C LEU A 121 -10.89 -5.78 18.83
N ARG A 122 -9.56 -5.73 18.74
CA ARG A 122 -8.71 -6.80 19.25
C ARG A 122 -8.89 -7.01 20.76
N LEU A 123 -8.85 -5.94 21.55
CA LEU A 123 -9.07 -6.05 22.99
C LEU A 123 -10.45 -6.63 23.32
N SER A 124 -11.50 -6.17 22.64
CA SER A 124 -12.85 -6.72 22.81
C SER A 124 -12.94 -8.21 22.48
N LEU A 125 -12.26 -8.64 21.41
CA LEU A 125 -12.20 -10.03 20.99
C LEU A 125 -11.39 -10.89 21.99
N GLU A 126 -10.25 -10.40 22.48
CA GLU A 126 -9.44 -11.07 23.50
C GLU A 126 -10.22 -11.20 24.83
N ASP A 127 -11.01 -10.21 25.24
CA ASP A 127 -11.86 -10.25 26.43
C ASP A 127 -12.97 -11.33 26.32
N THR A 128 -13.39 -11.67 25.10
CA THR A 128 -14.33 -12.78 24.84
C THR A 128 -13.66 -14.13 24.63
N GLY A 129 -12.33 -14.19 24.73
CA GLY A 129 -11.54 -15.42 24.65
C GLY A 129 -10.96 -15.74 23.29
N SER A 130 -10.99 -14.81 22.33
CA SER A 130 -10.31 -14.99 21.03
C SER A 130 -8.79 -15.03 21.20
N ILE A 131 -8.15 -15.96 20.50
CA ILE A 131 -6.69 -16.18 20.55
C ILE A 131 -6.09 -15.70 19.24
N PHE A 132 -5.26 -14.67 19.30
CA PHE A 132 -4.56 -14.11 18.15
C PHE A 132 -3.18 -14.76 17.97
N GLN A 133 -2.84 -15.08 16.72
CA GLN A 133 -1.55 -15.67 16.34
C GLN A 133 -0.60 -14.63 15.75
N THR A 134 -1.14 -13.51 15.27
CA THR A 134 -0.38 -12.46 14.58
C THR A 134 -0.58 -11.10 15.25
N THR A 135 0.18 -10.13 14.81
CA THR A 135 -0.01 -8.71 15.16
C THR A 135 -0.63 -7.91 14.00
N LEU A 136 -1.24 -8.61 13.03
CA LEU A 136 -1.93 -7.99 11.92
C LEU A 136 -3.38 -7.61 12.27
N ASP A 137 -3.80 -6.48 11.78
CA ASP A 137 -5.21 -6.07 11.81
C ASP A 137 -6.11 -6.97 10.96
N THR A 138 -5.55 -7.60 9.94
CA THR A 138 -6.22 -8.58 9.07
C THR A 138 -6.84 -9.74 9.84
N GLU A 139 -6.20 -10.20 10.92
CA GLU A 139 -6.69 -11.32 11.74
C GLU A 139 -8.03 -11.01 12.44
N ILE A 140 -8.31 -9.74 12.68
CA ILE A 140 -9.58 -9.26 13.28
C ILE A 140 -10.76 -9.68 12.39
N PHE A 141 -10.67 -9.54 11.06
CA PHE A 141 -11.72 -10.00 10.17
C PHE A 141 -12.03 -11.48 10.33
N MET A 142 -11.00 -12.33 10.52
CA MET A 142 -11.18 -13.76 10.66
C MET A 142 -11.93 -14.10 11.95
N HIS A 143 -11.61 -13.41 13.05
CA HIS A 143 -12.32 -13.59 14.32
C HIS A 143 -13.76 -13.09 14.24
N LEU A 144 -14.01 -11.91 13.66
CA LEU A 144 -15.35 -11.37 13.48
C LEU A 144 -16.21 -12.28 12.61
N MET A 145 -15.67 -12.80 11.50
CA MET A 145 -16.37 -13.79 10.65
C MET A 145 -16.68 -15.10 11.41
N ALA A 146 -15.72 -15.57 12.22
CA ALA A 146 -15.90 -16.80 12.99
C ALA A 146 -16.95 -16.68 14.11
N LEU A 147 -17.16 -15.47 14.64
CA LEU A 147 -18.13 -15.14 15.67
C LEU A 147 -19.49 -14.72 15.11
N SER A 148 -19.58 -14.43 13.83
CA SER A 148 -20.85 -14.04 13.20
C SER A 148 -21.87 -15.17 13.25
N ASP A 149 -23.12 -14.84 13.55
CA ASP A 149 -24.25 -15.77 13.54
C ASP A 149 -24.88 -15.92 12.15
N GLU A 150 -24.33 -15.26 11.13
CA GLU A 150 -24.84 -15.29 9.77
C GLU A 150 -24.63 -16.67 9.11
N GLY A 151 -25.61 -17.07 8.27
CA GLY A 151 -25.67 -18.42 7.70
C GLY A 151 -24.77 -18.65 6.48
N SER A 152 -24.16 -17.60 5.92
CA SER A 152 -23.29 -17.71 4.75
C SER A 152 -21.94 -17.00 4.97
N PRO A 153 -20.84 -17.46 4.33
CA PRO A 153 -19.55 -16.77 4.39
C PRO A 153 -19.61 -15.33 3.90
N GLU A 154 -20.45 -15.04 2.91
CA GLU A 154 -20.65 -13.67 2.40
C GLU A 154 -21.30 -12.76 3.44
N ASP A 155 -22.34 -13.23 4.10
CA ASP A 155 -23.03 -12.45 5.11
C ASP A 155 -22.15 -12.28 6.35
N ALA A 156 -21.40 -13.29 6.75
CA ALA A 156 -20.40 -13.20 7.82
C ALA A 156 -19.30 -12.19 7.51
N LEU A 157 -18.82 -12.14 6.25
CA LEU A 157 -17.82 -11.14 5.82
C LEU A 157 -18.41 -9.72 5.81
N ILE A 158 -19.67 -9.56 5.38
CA ILE A 158 -20.37 -8.26 5.41
C ILE A 158 -20.57 -7.80 6.87
N ASP A 159 -20.98 -8.71 7.76
CA ASP A 159 -21.13 -8.40 9.17
C ASP A 159 -19.81 -7.97 9.82
N ALA A 160 -18.73 -8.71 9.55
CA ALA A 160 -17.38 -8.33 9.98
C ALA A 160 -16.96 -6.96 9.43
N ALA A 161 -17.21 -6.70 8.14
CA ALA A 161 -16.83 -5.45 7.47
C ALA A 161 -17.54 -4.21 8.06
N ARG A 162 -18.77 -4.37 8.54
CA ARG A 162 -19.53 -3.28 9.18
C ARG A 162 -19.02 -2.88 10.56
N GLN A 163 -18.28 -3.74 11.22
CA GLN A 163 -17.70 -3.49 12.54
C GLN A 163 -16.33 -2.81 12.46
N VAL A 164 -15.63 -2.96 11.35
CA VAL A 164 -14.31 -2.36 11.15
C VAL A 164 -14.39 -0.95 10.57
N ARG A 165 -13.41 -0.12 10.92
CA ARG A 165 -13.24 1.22 10.38
C ARG A 165 -11.85 1.38 9.80
N GLY A 166 -11.73 2.02 8.65
CA GLY A 166 -10.44 2.27 7.99
C GLY A 166 -10.47 1.92 6.51
N ALA A 167 -9.31 1.65 5.95
CA ALA A 167 -9.13 1.30 4.56
C ALA A 167 -8.94 -0.20 4.41
N PHE A 168 -9.68 -0.84 3.51
CA PHE A 168 -9.48 -2.23 3.16
C PHE A 168 -9.93 -2.55 1.74
N SER A 169 -9.01 -3.13 0.98
CA SER A 169 -9.27 -3.88 -0.24
C SER A 169 -8.75 -5.28 -0.02
N MET A 170 -9.63 -6.28 -0.05
CA MET A 170 -9.28 -7.63 0.35
C MET A 170 -9.80 -8.68 -0.59
N VAL A 171 -9.14 -9.84 -0.57
CA VAL A 171 -9.61 -11.07 -1.19
C VAL A 171 -9.68 -12.18 -0.14
N VAL A 172 -10.79 -12.90 -0.15
CA VAL A 172 -11.04 -14.03 0.75
C VAL A 172 -11.25 -15.28 -0.10
N LEU A 173 -10.48 -16.32 0.20
CA LEU A 173 -10.60 -17.64 -0.40
C LEU A 173 -11.42 -18.54 0.53
N ILE A 174 -12.44 -19.14 -0.03
CA ILE A 174 -13.18 -20.28 0.54
C ILE A 174 -13.09 -21.46 -0.45
N PRO A 175 -13.45 -22.69 -0.09
CA PRO A 175 -13.21 -23.87 -0.94
C PRO A 175 -13.74 -23.78 -2.35
N ASP A 176 -14.85 -23.08 -2.58
CA ASP A 176 -15.56 -23.00 -3.86
C ASP A 176 -15.61 -21.61 -4.49
N ALA A 177 -15.02 -20.57 -3.84
CA ALA A 177 -15.12 -19.21 -4.31
C ALA A 177 -13.95 -18.30 -3.86
N VAL A 178 -13.79 -17.21 -4.59
CA VAL A 178 -13.06 -16.03 -4.17
C VAL A 178 -14.04 -14.90 -3.92
N MET A 179 -13.93 -14.24 -2.80
CA MET A 179 -14.67 -13.02 -2.48
C MET A 179 -13.73 -11.82 -2.51
N ALA A 180 -14.12 -10.76 -3.20
CA ALA A 180 -13.42 -9.49 -3.24
C ALA A 180 -14.26 -8.42 -2.55
N LEU A 181 -13.72 -7.74 -1.55
CA LEU A 181 -14.43 -6.71 -0.78
C LEU A 181 -13.60 -5.43 -0.73
N ARG A 182 -14.28 -4.30 -0.92
CA ARG A 182 -13.67 -2.98 -0.84
C ARG A 182 -14.38 -2.11 0.18
N ASP A 183 -13.61 -1.31 0.94
CA ASP A 183 -14.18 -0.40 1.95
C ASP A 183 -15.17 0.61 1.34
N PRO A 184 -16.11 1.18 2.14
CA PRO A 184 -17.17 2.04 1.63
C PRO A 184 -16.68 3.38 1.08
N HIS A 185 -15.47 3.82 1.42
CA HIS A 185 -14.85 5.03 0.90
C HIS A 185 -13.99 4.78 -0.34
N GLY A 186 -13.65 3.51 -0.62
CA GLY A 186 -12.82 3.11 -1.74
C GLY A 186 -11.39 3.61 -1.68
N PHE A 187 -10.78 3.62 -0.47
CA PHE A 187 -9.43 4.14 -0.27
C PHE A 187 -8.40 3.49 -1.19
N ARG A 188 -8.42 2.15 -1.27
CA ARG A 188 -7.44 1.39 -2.05
C ARG A 188 -8.06 0.85 -3.34
N PRO A 189 -7.26 0.76 -4.41
CA PRO A 189 -7.76 0.19 -5.66
C PRO A 189 -7.94 -1.33 -5.54
N LEU A 190 -8.92 -1.85 -6.30
CA LEU A 190 -9.16 -3.26 -6.49
C LEU A 190 -9.94 -3.43 -7.79
N CYS A 191 -9.45 -4.26 -8.71
CA CYS A 191 -10.07 -4.48 -10.01
C CYS A 191 -10.24 -5.97 -10.32
N ILE A 192 -11.14 -6.26 -11.26
CA ILE A 192 -11.49 -7.61 -11.72
C ILE A 192 -11.14 -7.72 -13.19
N GLY A 193 -10.51 -8.84 -13.56
CA GLY A 193 -10.22 -9.23 -14.93
C GLY A 193 -10.85 -10.59 -15.28
N ARG A 194 -11.02 -10.83 -16.58
CA ARG A 194 -11.42 -12.11 -17.17
C ARG A 194 -10.19 -12.80 -17.74
N LEU A 195 -9.94 -14.05 -17.36
CA LEU A 195 -8.85 -14.85 -17.90
C LEU A 195 -9.38 -16.20 -18.39
N GLY A 196 -9.57 -16.31 -19.71
CA GLY A 196 -10.29 -17.44 -20.29
C GLY A 196 -11.71 -17.56 -19.73
N ASP A 197 -12.03 -18.73 -19.17
CA ASP A 197 -13.33 -18.97 -18.51
C ASP A 197 -13.35 -18.54 -17.04
N GLY A 198 -12.20 -18.21 -16.47
CA GLY A 198 -12.04 -17.80 -15.08
C GLY A 198 -11.97 -16.29 -14.86
N TYR A 199 -11.76 -15.91 -13.61
CA TYR A 199 -11.60 -14.52 -13.17
C TYR A 199 -10.32 -14.33 -12.37
N VAL A 200 -9.81 -13.11 -12.43
CA VAL A 200 -8.72 -12.65 -11.58
C VAL A 200 -9.11 -11.35 -10.88
N VAL A 201 -8.57 -11.14 -9.68
CA VAL A 201 -8.73 -9.91 -8.90
C VAL A 201 -7.35 -9.37 -8.59
N ALA A 202 -7.13 -8.07 -8.74
CA ALA A 202 -5.83 -7.45 -8.51
C ALA A 202 -5.96 -6.06 -7.87
N SER A 203 -4.93 -5.66 -7.13
CA SER A 203 -4.81 -4.27 -6.65
C SER A 203 -4.67 -3.27 -7.79
N GLU A 204 -4.02 -3.63 -8.90
CA GLU A 204 -3.80 -2.76 -10.07
C GLU A 204 -3.97 -3.53 -11.38
N SER A 205 -4.40 -2.81 -12.44
CA SER A 205 -4.63 -3.40 -13.75
C SER A 205 -3.35 -3.89 -14.46
N CYS A 206 -2.18 -3.35 -14.16
CA CYS A 206 -0.92 -3.83 -14.71
C CYS A 206 -0.66 -5.32 -14.39
N ALA A 207 -1.24 -5.84 -13.32
CA ALA A 207 -1.17 -7.26 -12.99
C ALA A 207 -2.09 -8.10 -13.86
N LEU A 208 -3.21 -7.54 -14.33
CA LEU A 208 -4.09 -8.18 -15.31
C LEU A 208 -3.37 -8.30 -16.66
N ASP A 209 -2.73 -7.21 -17.10
CA ASP A 209 -1.99 -7.18 -18.36
C ASP A 209 -0.88 -8.24 -18.40
N LEU A 210 -0.11 -8.38 -17.30
CA LEU A 210 0.98 -9.37 -17.23
C LEU A 210 0.48 -10.82 -17.34
N VAL A 211 -0.69 -11.14 -16.77
CA VAL A 211 -1.25 -12.49 -16.84
C VAL A 211 -2.11 -12.71 -18.08
N GLY A 212 -2.29 -11.69 -18.93
CA GLY A 212 -3.11 -11.75 -20.16
C GLY A 212 -4.61 -11.78 -19.88
N ALA A 213 -5.06 -11.14 -18.80
CA ALA A 213 -6.46 -11.03 -18.44
C ALA A 213 -7.07 -9.73 -18.97
N ASP A 214 -8.28 -9.82 -19.52
CA ASP A 214 -9.05 -8.64 -19.94
C ASP A 214 -9.62 -7.92 -18.72
N PHE A 215 -9.42 -6.59 -18.64
CA PHE A 215 -10.01 -5.76 -17.59
C PHE A 215 -11.53 -5.74 -17.72
N VAL A 216 -12.24 -6.13 -16.67
CA VAL A 216 -13.71 -6.09 -16.61
C VAL A 216 -14.18 -4.78 -15.96
N ARG A 217 -13.82 -4.54 -14.70
CA ARG A 217 -14.18 -3.33 -13.95
C ARG A 217 -13.42 -3.22 -12.63
N ASP A 218 -13.48 -2.07 -12.02
CA ASP A 218 -13.11 -1.91 -10.61
C ASP A 218 -14.18 -2.57 -9.71
N VAL A 219 -13.78 -3.03 -8.51
CA VAL A 219 -14.71 -3.33 -7.41
C VAL A 219 -15.18 -1.99 -6.86
N GLU A 220 -16.50 -1.78 -6.82
CA GLU A 220 -17.06 -0.52 -6.35
C GLU A 220 -16.83 -0.32 -4.85
N PRO A 221 -16.72 0.91 -4.37
CA PRO A 221 -16.65 1.21 -2.94
C PRO A 221 -17.86 0.65 -2.17
N GLY A 222 -17.57 -0.12 -1.12
CA GLY A 222 -18.60 -0.78 -0.32
C GLY A 222 -19.22 -2.02 -0.97
N GLU A 223 -18.61 -2.55 -2.01
CA GLU A 223 -19.10 -3.73 -2.74
C GLU A 223 -18.36 -5.00 -2.29
N LEU A 224 -19.13 -6.09 -2.12
CA LEU A 224 -18.68 -7.46 -2.06
C LEU A 224 -18.98 -8.15 -3.39
N VAL A 225 -17.95 -8.70 -4.04
CA VAL A 225 -18.06 -9.50 -5.24
C VAL A 225 -17.67 -10.94 -4.93
N ARG A 226 -18.58 -11.88 -5.16
CA ARG A 226 -18.28 -13.31 -5.17
C ARG A 226 -18.00 -13.77 -6.59
N LEU A 227 -16.90 -14.46 -6.75
CA LEU A 227 -16.47 -15.14 -7.96
C LEU A 227 -16.46 -16.65 -7.70
N ASP A 228 -17.16 -17.41 -8.50
CA ASP A 228 -17.25 -18.87 -8.41
C ASP A 228 -17.46 -19.47 -9.81
N PRO A 229 -17.52 -20.81 -9.97
CA PRO A 229 -17.76 -21.45 -11.26
C PRO A 229 -19.07 -21.05 -11.96
N GLN A 230 -20.05 -20.52 -11.21
CA GLN A 230 -21.32 -20.04 -11.76
C GLN A 230 -21.21 -18.60 -12.29
N GLY A 231 -20.10 -17.91 -12.01
CA GLY A 231 -19.82 -16.57 -12.49
C GLY A 231 -19.55 -15.53 -11.42
N MET A 232 -19.82 -14.28 -11.75
CA MET A 232 -19.61 -13.13 -10.87
C MET A 232 -20.94 -12.62 -10.32
N ARG A 233 -21.03 -12.51 -8.99
CA ARG A 233 -22.19 -11.93 -8.29
C ARG A 233 -21.72 -10.82 -7.37
N ALA A 234 -22.42 -9.70 -7.38
CA ALA A 234 -22.07 -8.52 -6.61
C ALA A 234 -23.20 -8.11 -5.67
N ARG A 235 -22.82 -7.68 -4.46
CA ARG A 235 -23.74 -7.20 -3.42
C ARG A 235 -23.18 -5.96 -2.74
N ARG A 236 -24.05 -5.02 -2.35
CA ARG A 236 -23.66 -3.94 -1.47
C ARG A 236 -23.47 -4.47 -0.05
N ALA A 237 -22.26 -4.30 0.49
CA ALA A 237 -21.93 -4.68 1.86
C ALA A 237 -22.42 -3.63 2.88
N PHE A 238 -22.52 -2.36 2.48
CA PHE A 238 -22.92 -1.25 3.33
C PHE A 238 -24.25 -0.68 2.84
N PRO A 239 -25.24 -0.47 3.75
CA PRO A 239 -26.58 -0.01 3.36
C PRO A 239 -26.56 1.43 2.86
N GLU A 240 -25.69 2.29 3.43
CA GLU A 240 -25.57 3.69 3.07
C GLU A 240 -24.30 3.95 2.26
N ALA A 241 -24.45 4.78 1.22
CA ALA A 241 -23.31 5.23 0.43
C ALA A 241 -22.49 6.22 1.28
N GLN A 242 -21.19 5.99 1.36
CA GLN A 242 -20.27 6.92 2.03
C GLN A 242 -19.60 7.81 0.98
N PRO A 243 -19.17 9.02 1.38
CA PRO A 243 -18.35 9.87 0.50
C PRO A 243 -17.09 9.12 0.07
N LEU A 244 -16.79 9.18 -1.21
CA LEU A 244 -15.56 8.59 -1.76
C LEU A 244 -14.34 9.32 -1.20
N GLN A 245 -13.31 8.55 -0.87
CA GLN A 245 -12.05 9.05 -0.31
C GLN A 245 -10.86 8.24 -0.87
N GLN A 246 -10.80 8.13 -2.18
CA GLN A 246 -9.75 7.42 -2.91
C GLN A 246 -8.38 8.02 -2.59
N CYS A 247 -7.35 7.18 -2.39
CA CYS A 247 -6.04 7.69 -2.05
C CYS A 247 -5.40 8.41 -3.24
N ILE A 248 -5.18 9.72 -3.12
CA ILE A 248 -4.58 10.51 -4.20
C ILE A 248 -3.11 10.11 -4.47
N PHE A 249 -2.42 9.55 -3.49
CA PHE A 249 -1.05 9.05 -3.66
C PHE A 249 -0.94 7.85 -4.58
N GLU A 250 -2.02 7.13 -4.85
CA GLU A 250 -2.03 6.11 -5.90
C GLU A 250 -1.70 6.75 -7.26
N HIS A 251 -2.26 7.92 -7.57
CA HIS A 251 -1.93 8.64 -8.79
C HIS A 251 -0.57 9.34 -8.72
N ILE A 252 -0.17 9.90 -7.57
CA ILE A 252 1.09 10.63 -7.44
C ILE A 252 2.28 9.68 -7.54
N TYR A 253 2.25 8.55 -6.79
CA TYR A 253 3.45 7.73 -6.59
C TYR A 253 3.22 6.22 -6.69
N PHE A 254 2.24 5.63 -5.95
CA PHE A 254 2.24 4.20 -5.69
C PHE A 254 1.94 3.33 -6.91
N SER A 255 0.86 3.66 -7.63
CA SER A 255 0.45 2.86 -8.78
C SER A 255 1.45 3.00 -9.94
N ARG A 256 1.64 1.92 -10.69
CA ARG A 256 2.47 1.95 -11.88
C ARG A 256 1.88 2.85 -12.96
N PRO A 257 2.71 3.53 -13.75
CA PRO A 257 2.22 4.42 -14.81
C PRO A 257 1.34 3.71 -15.86
N ASP A 258 1.62 2.43 -16.11
CA ASP A 258 0.86 1.58 -17.02
C ASP A 258 -0.45 1.04 -16.43
N SER A 259 -0.75 1.34 -15.17
CA SER A 259 -2.01 0.94 -14.52
C SER A 259 -3.15 1.91 -14.82
N ARG A 260 -4.37 1.34 -14.80
CA ARG A 260 -5.61 2.08 -14.65
C ARG A 260 -6.11 1.92 -13.22
N VAL A 261 -6.29 3.04 -12.50
CA VAL A 261 -6.71 3.09 -11.10
C VAL A 261 -7.80 4.15 -10.95
N PHE A 262 -8.85 3.83 -10.20
CA PHE A 262 -10.00 4.73 -9.98
C PHE A 262 -10.65 5.25 -11.27
N GLY A 263 -10.62 4.44 -12.33
CA GLY A 263 -11.20 4.77 -13.62
C GLY A 263 -10.32 5.60 -14.55
N GLU A 264 -9.08 5.95 -14.13
CA GLU A 264 -8.13 6.73 -14.95
C GLU A 264 -6.79 6.02 -15.15
N GLY A 265 -6.12 6.28 -16.28
CA GLY A 265 -4.74 5.86 -16.51
C GLY A 265 -3.78 6.71 -15.71
N VAL A 266 -2.92 6.08 -14.90
CA VAL A 266 -1.98 6.75 -14.00
C VAL A 266 -1.00 7.65 -14.74
N ASP A 267 -0.42 7.19 -15.86
CA ASP A 267 0.47 8.03 -16.71
C ASP A 267 -0.22 9.33 -17.13
N ARG A 268 -1.49 9.24 -17.56
CA ARG A 268 -2.26 10.41 -18.01
C ARG A 268 -2.47 11.42 -16.89
N VAL A 269 -2.79 10.95 -15.67
CA VAL A 269 -2.94 11.82 -14.50
C VAL A 269 -1.61 12.49 -14.17
N ARG A 270 -0.51 11.73 -14.12
CA ARG A 270 0.83 12.28 -13.86
C ARG A 270 1.28 13.30 -14.88
N ARG A 271 0.95 13.14 -16.17
CA ARG A 271 1.21 14.18 -17.17
C ARG A 271 0.43 15.45 -16.88
N ARG A 272 -0.87 15.37 -16.52
CA ARG A 272 -1.66 16.55 -16.10
C ARG A 272 -1.02 17.23 -14.88
N ILE A 273 -0.54 16.44 -13.89
CA ILE A 273 0.21 16.98 -12.74
C ILE A 273 1.44 17.74 -13.21
N GLY A 274 2.19 17.22 -14.18
CA GLY A 274 3.35 17.91 -14.76
C GLY A 274 3.00 19.21 -15.47
N HIS A 275 1.95 19.21 -16.28
CA HIS A 275 1.45 20.43 -16.94
C HIS A 275 1.04 21.49 -15.92
N GLN A 276 0.26 21.11 -14.91
CA GLN A 276 -0.20 22.04 -13.89
C GLN A 276 0.97 22.58 -13.04
N LEU A 277 1.92 21.71 -12.70
CA LEU A 277 3.14 22.10 -11.97
C LEU A 277 3.97 23.14 -12.75
N ALA A 278 4.08 23.00 -14.06
CA ALA A 278 4.80 23.97 -14.89
C ALA A 278 4.10 25.34 -14.93
N LYS A 279 2.76 25.38 -14.92
CA LYS A 279 1.97 26.61 -14.85
C LYS A 279 2.12 27.33 -13.53
N GLU A 280 2.02 26.59 -12.42
CA GLU A 280 2.08 27.17 -11.07
C GLU A 280 3.51 27.51 -10.65
N GLN A 281 4.48 26.69 -11.07
CA GLN A 281 5.86 26.74 -10.60
C GLN A 281 6.86 26.75 -11.79
N PRO A 282 6.83 27.76 -12.66
CA PRO A 282 7.80 27.86 -13.73
C PRO A 282 9.22 27.99 -13.18
N ALA A 283 10.20 27.56 -13.97
CA ALA A 283 11.62 27.68 -13.61
C ALA A 283 12.46 28.08 -14.83
N PRO A 284 13.50 28.88 -14.64
CA PRO A 284 14.47 29.15 -15.69
C PRO A 284 15.36 27.89 -15.85
N GLY A 285 15.15 27.09 -16.88
CA GLY A 285 15.88 25.85 -17.09
C GLY A 285 16.35 25.69 -18.53
N ASP A 286 17.44 24.95 -18.70
CA ASP A 286 17.95 24.53 -20.02
C ASP A 286 17.51 23.08 -20.31
N VAL A 287 17.26 22.30 -19.24
CA VAL A 287 16.86 20.90 -19.31
C VAL A 287 15.93 20.52 -18.14
N VAL A 288 14.92 19.69 -18.43
CA VAL A 288 14.06 19.02 -17.43
C VAL A 288 14.53 17.58 -17.28
N ILE A 289 14.72 17.14 -16.06
CA ILE A 289 15.00 15.73 -15.72
C ILE A 289 14.03 15.22 -14.68
N ALA A 290 13.76 13.91 -14.68
CA ALA A 290 12.97 13.25 -13.66
C ALA A 290 13.83 12.62 -12.56
N VAL A 291 13.27 12.49 -11.36
CA VAL A 291 13.73 11.49 -10.39
C VAL A 291 13.10 10.14 -10.77
N PRO A 292 13.85 9.20 -11.35
CA PRO A 292 13.25 7.98 -11.88
C PRO A 292 12.84 7.01 -10.75
N ASP A 293 11.82 6.15 -10.93
CA ASP A 293 10.98 6.00 -12.14
C ASP A 293 9.62 6.73 -12.01
N SER A 294 9.18 7.02 -10.77
CA SER A 294 7.85 7.55 -10.43
C SER A 294 7.53 8.90 -11.06
N SER A 295 8.54 9.75 -11.21
CA SER A 295 8.36 11.13 -11.69
C SER A 295 8.51 11.29 -13.19
N ASN A 296 8.80 10.24 -13.95
CA ASN A 296 9.04 10.33 -15.39
C ASN A 296 7.86 10.98 -16.14
N SER A 297 6.63 10.54 -15.87
CA SER A 297 5.43 11.07 -16.52
C SER A 297 5.14 12.52 -16.12
N ILE A 298 5.40 12.87 -14.84
CA ILE A 298 5.26 14.26 -14.35
C ILE A 298 6.27 15.17 -15.06
N ALA A 299 7.52 14.74 -15.17
CA ALA A 299 8.57 15.51 -15.82
C ALA A 299 8.31 15.69 -17.32
N LEU A 300 7.75 14.68 -17.99
CA LEU A 300 7.32 14.80 -19.38
C LEU A 300 6.22 15.87 -19.53
N GLY A 301 5.18 15.84 -18.68
CA GLY A 301 4.14 16.86 -18.69
C GLY A 301 4.67 18.26 -18.38
N TYR A 302 5.62 18.37 -17.44
CA TYR A 302 6.31 19.64 -17.15
C TYR A 302 7.09 20.17 -18.36
N SER A 303 7.82 19.30 -19.04
CA SER A 303 8.57 19.64 -20.26
C SER A 303 7.64 20.09 -21.39
N GLU A 304 6.55 19.39 -21.62
CA GLU A 304 5.54 19.69 -22.65
C GLU A 304 4.92 21.09 -22.43
N GLU A 305 4.60 21.46 -21.21
CA GLU A 305 4.00 22.77 -20.88
C GLU A 305 5.03 23.91 -20.86
N SER A 306 6.21 23.68 -20.27
CA SER A 306 7.23 24.71 -20.12
C SER A 306 8.02 24.98 -21.41
N GLY A 307 7.99 24.06 -22.39
CA GLY A 307 8.81 24.11 -23.61
C GLY A 307 10.30 23.80 -23.36
N ILE A 308 10.71 23.46 -22.12
CA ILE A 308 12.09 23.08 -21.80
C ILE A 308 12.25 21.58 -22.14
N ARG A 309 13.29 21.21 -22.89
CA ARG A 309 13.52 19.83 -23.32
C ARG A 309 13.69 18.87 -22.16
N TYR A 310 13.08 17.69 -22.26
CA TYR A 310 13.28 16.58 -21.33
C TYR A 310 14.49 15.74 -21.72
N GLU A 311 15.32 15.39 -20.74
CA GLU A 311 16.48 14.52 -20.94
C GLU A 311 16.62 13.51 -19.79
N LEU A 312 17.27 12.39 -20.06
CA LEU A 312 17.61 11.40 -19.05
C LEU A 312 18.86 11.82 -18.25
N GLY A 313 18.70 12.78 -17.34
CA GLY A 313 19.80 13.27 -16.50
C GLY A 313 20.18 12.37 -15.33
N LEU A 314 19.29 11.46 -14.93
CA LEU A 314 19.49 10.46 -13.88
C LEU A 314 19.09 9.08 -14.36
N ILE A 315 19.96 8.10 -14.15
CA ILE A 315 19.70 6.70 -14.47
C ILE A 315 19.61 5.91 -13.16
N ARG A 316 18.52 5.16 -12.98
CA ARG A 316 18.36 4.24 -11.86
C ARG A 316 19.15 2.95 -12.13
N ASN A 317 19.90 2.49 -11.14
CA ASN A 317 20.56 1.20 -11.19
C ASN A 317 19.56 0.10 -10.75
N HIS A 318 19.04 -0.66 -11.72
CA HIS A 318 18.05 -1.71 -11.49
C HIS A 318 18.62 -2.98 -10.83
N TYR A 319 19.95 -3.17 -10.87
CA TYR A 319 20.60 -4.36 -10.33
C TYR A 319 21.04 -4.25 -8.87
N VAL A 320 20.73 -3.13 -8.22
CA VAL A 320 21.00 -2.94 -6.80
C VAL A 320 19.90 -3.59 -5.97
N GLY A 321 20.05 -4.87 -5.68
CA GLY A 321 19.21 -5.60 -4.74
C GLY A 321 19.50 -5.20 -3.28
N ARG A 322 18.62 -5.61 -2.34
CA ARG A 322 18.77 -5.39 -0.88
C ARG A 322 20.01 -6.03 -0.27
N THR A 323 20.67 -6.97 -0.98
CA THR A 323 21.81 -7.80 -0.55
C THR A 323 23.17 -7.23 -0.92
N PHE A 324 23.25 -6.02 -1.48
CA PHE A 324 24.56 -5.42 -1.75
C PHE A 324 25.27 -5.09 -0.43
N ILE A 325 26.08 -6.03 0.05
CA ILE A 325 26.97 -5.86 1.19
C ILE A 325 28.08 -4.93 0.74
N GLN A 326 28.11 -3.69 1.24
CA GLN A 326 29.23 -2.79 1.02
C GLN A 326 30.44 -3.33 1.78
N PRO A 327 31.59 -3.55 1.13
CA PRO A 327 32.84 -3.74 1.84
C PRO A 327 33.23 -2.39 2.48
N HIS A 328 33.31 -2.35 3.79
CA HIS A 328 33.73 -1.25 4.63
C HIS A 328 32.77 -0.07 4.85
N GLN A 329 32.80 0.42 6.08
CA GLN A 329 32.10 1.55 6.70
C GLN A 329 32.43 2.92 6.07
N ALA A 330 32.40 3.08 4.76
CA ALA A 330 32.52 4.36 4.10
C ALA A 330 31.14 5.00 4.00
N GLY A 331 30.86 5.89 4.92
CA GLY A 331 29.88 6.97 4.88
C GLY A 331 28.46 6.66 4.43
N ARG A 332 27.48 7.06 5.25
CA ARG A 332 26.02 7.10 4.99
C ARG A 332 25.60 7.80 3.69
N ASP A 333 26.51 8.42 2.95
CA ASP A 333 26.29 9.10 1.66
C ASP A 333 26.25 8.16 0.45
N SER A 334 26.65 6.90 0.61
CA SER A 334 26.75 5.94 -0.50
C SER A 334 25.40 5.39 -1.01
N SER A 335 24.33 5.45 -0.21
CA SER A 335 23.05 4.80 -0.53
C SER A 335 22.34 5.38 -1.78
N VAL A 336 22.46 6.69 -2.02
CA VAL A 336 21.87 7.33 -3.22
C VAL A 336 22.76 7.11 -4.44
N ARG A 337 24.10 7.17 -4.29
CA ARG A 337 25.05 6.89 -5.38
C ARG A 337 24.92 5.46 -5.91
N VAL A 338 24.53 4.52 -5.05
CA VAL A 338 24.30 3.13 -5.47
C VAL A 338 23.00 3.02 -6.29
N LYS A 339 21.99 3.85 -5.98
CA LYS A 339 20.67 3.82 -6.64
C LYS A 339 20.60 4.62 -7.93
N PHE A 340 21.28 5.76 -7.99
CA PHE A 340 21.19 6.70 -9.12
C PHE A 340 22.58 7.10 -9.62
N ASN A 341 22.72 7.15 -10.94
CA ASN A 341 23.89 7.67 -11.60
C ASN A 341 23.53 8.89 -12.47
N PRO A 342 24.23 10.04 -12.34
CA PRO A 342 23.97 11.22 -13.16
C PRO A 342 24.61 11.06 -14.54
N VAL A 343 23.93 11.53 -15.57
CA VAL A 343 24.45 11.61 -16.93
C VAL A 343 25.14 12.97 -17.10
N ARG A 344 26.48 13.01 -16.94
CA ARG A 344 27.25 14.25 -16.89
C ARG A 344 27.07 15.11 -18.14
N GLU A 345 27.08 14.52 -19.32
CA GLU A 345 26.91 15.20 -20.61
C GLU A 345 25.57 15.97 -20.72
N VAL A 346 24.55 15.53 -19.98
CA VAL A 346 23.24 16.20 -19.92
C VAL A 346 23.24 17.34 -18.90
N LEU A 347 24.07 17.25 -17.86
CA LEU A 347 23.97 18.11 -16.68
C LEU A 347 25.02 19.21 -16.63
N GLU A 348 26.20 19.00 -17.26
CA GLU A 348 27.35 19.90 -17.16
C GLU A 348 27.00 21.27 -17.71
N ASP A 349 27.25 22.30 -16.90
CA ASP A 349 26.96 23.74 -17.16
C ASP A 349 25.49 24.06 -17.48
N GLN A 350 24.53 23.18 -17.15
CA GLN A 350 23.12 23.40 -17.40
C GLN A 350 22.38 23.93 -16.15
N ARG A 351 21.32 24.73 -16.39
CA ARG A 351 20.28 25.02 -15.41
C ARG A 351 19.27 23.85 -15.46
N VAL A 352 19.30 23.03 -14.44
CA VAL A 352 18.56 21.77 -14.41
C VAL A 352 17.26 21.93 -13.62
N VAL A 353 16.12 21.68 -14.27
CA VAL A 353 14.83 21.52 -13.59
C VAL A 353 14.66 20.05 -13.21
N VAL A 354 14.70 19.75 -11.92
CA VAL A 354 14.50 18.41 -11.37
C VAL A 354 13.06 18.26 -10.96
N VAL A 355 12.36 17.30 -11.55
CA VAL A 355 10.97 16.99 -11.19
C VAL A 355 10.91 15.71 -10.35
N ASP A 356 10.31 15.82 -9.17
CA ASP A 356 10.04 14.70 -8.27
C ASP A 356 8.54 14.62 -7.97
N ASP A 357 8.05 13.45 -7.55
CA ASP A 357 6.64 13.27 -7.20
C ASP A 357 6.30 13.88 -5.83
N SER A 358 7.17 13.70 -4.84
CA SER A 358 6.94 14.12 -3.46
C SER A 358 8.24 14.22 -2.65
N ILE A 359 8.23 15.06 -1.61
CA ILE A 359 9.30 15.14 -0.61
C ILE A 359 8.74 14.79 0.77
N VAL A 360 9.30 13.75 1.41
CA VAL A 360 8.86 13.29 2.74
C VAL A 360 9.80 13.78 3.83
N ARG A 361 11.03 13.26 3.88
CA ARG A 361 12.07 13.66 4.84
C ARG A 361 13.10 14.62 4.25
N GLY A 362 13.16 14.73 2.95
CA GLY A 362 14.11 15.57 2.20
C GLY A 362 15.55 15.05 2.19
N THR A 363 15.89 13.99 2.93
CA THR A 363 17.26 13.46 2.99
C THR A 363 17.73 12.88 1.66
N THR A 364 16.85 12.15 0.95
CA THR A 364 17.12 11.60 -0.37
C THR A 364 17.28 12.70 -1.40
N SER A 365 16.34 13.66 -1.43
CA SER A 365 16.36 14.80 -2.36
C SER A 365 17.62 15.66 -2.17
N ARG A 366 18.05 15.91 -0.92
CA ARG A 366 19.30 16.60 -0.61
C ARG A 366 20.53 15.89 -1.16
N LYS A 367 20.60 14.55 -1.00
CA LYS A 367 21.73 13.76 -1.53
C LYS A 367 21.72 13.77 -3.07
N LEU A 368 20.53 13.72 -3.66
CA LEU A 368 20.35 13.80 -5.11
C LEU A 368 20.83 15.15 -5.66
N VAL A 369 20.45 16.26 -5.04
CA VAL A 369 20.91 17.61 -5.41
C VAL A 369 22.44 17.70 -5.36
N ARG A 370 23.08 17.18 -4.32
CA ARG A 370 24.54 17.12 -4.24
C ARG A 370 25.15 16.29 -5.35
N LEU A 371 24.50 15.19 -5.75
CA LEU A 371 24.95 14.35 -6.86
C LEU A 371 24.91 15.11 -8.19
N LEU A 372 23.83 15.89 -8.46
CA LEU A 372 23.69 16.72 -9.65
C LEU A 372 24.72 17.84 -9.69
N ARG A 373 24.95 18.53 -8.55
CA ARG A 373 26.00 19.56 -8.44
C ARG A 373 27.41 18.99 -8.72
N HIS A 374 27.71 17.80 -8.20
CA HIS A 374 29.00 17.11 -8.48
C HIS A 374 29.12 16.65 -9.95
N ALA A 375 28.00 16.48 -10.64
CA ALA A 375 27.98 16.17 -12.06
C ALA A 375 28.13 17.41 -12.96
N GLY A 376 28.23 18.61 -12.36
CA GLY A 376 28.48 19.87 -13.09
C GLY A 376 27.25 20.73 -13.33
N ALA A 377 26.08 20.42 -12.74
CA ALA A 377 24.89 21.26 -12.88
C ALA A 377 25.18 22.68 -12.33
N ARG A 378 24.97 23.72 -13.17
CA ARG A 378 25.18 25.14 -12.82
C ARG A 378 24.14 25.63 -11.83
N GLU A 379 22.85 25.34 -12.13
CA GLU A 379 21.73 25.63 -11.26
C GLU A 379 20.84 24.37 -11.13
N VAL A 380 20.16 24.24 -9.98
CA VAL A 380 19.22 23.14 -9.72
C VAL A 380 17.91 23.74 -9.22
N HIS A 381 16.87 23.65 -10.02
CA HIS A 381 15.51 24.08 -9.72
C HIS A 381 14.65 22.85 -9.43
N PHE A 382 14.20 22.67 -8.20
CA PHE A 382 13.46 21.47 -7.79
C PHE A 382 11.95 21.72 -7.84
N ARG A 383 11.23 20.83 -8.52
CA ARG A 383 9.77 20.91 -8.71
C ARG A 383 9.12 19.63 -8.23
N VAL A 384 8.08 19.76 -7.40
CA VAL A 384 7.45 18.64 -6.70
C VAL A 384 6.01 18.52 -7.14
N GLY A 385 5.63 17.36 -7.68
CA GLY A 385 4.30 17.06 -8.24
C GLY A 385 3.18 16.89 -7.21
N SER A 386 3.48 17.10 -5.93
CA SER A 386 2.49 17.10 -4.86
C SER A 386 2.63 18.31 -3.96
N PRO A 387 1.62 18.67 -3.14
CA PRO A 387 1.77 19.59 -2.02
C PRO A 387 2.75 19.06 -0.97
N PRO A 388 3.25 19.91 -0.06
CA PRO A 388 4.04 19.45 1.09
C PRO A 388 3.26 18.45 1.95
N VAL A 389 3.89 17.29 2.24
CA VAL A 389 3.31 16.27 3.12
C VAL A 389 3.55 16.69 4.56
N THR A 390 2.46 16.95 5.29
CA THR A 390 2.49 17.52 6.65
C THR A 390 1.94 16.60 7.74
N HIS A 391 1.21 15.55 7.35
CA HIS A 391 0.55 14.63 8.28
C HIS A 391 0.77 13.15 7.88
N PRO A 392 0.86 12.23 8.86
CA PRO A 392 0.99 10.80 8.59
C PRO A 392 -0.31 10.25 7.99
N CYS A 393 -0.21 9.13 7.30
CA CYS A 393 -1.35 8.34 6.82
C CYS A 393 -1.72 7.27 7.85
N PHE A 394 -3.04 7.02 8.01
CA PHE A 394 -3.59 5.94 8.83
C PHE A 394 -4.40 4.92 8.01
N TYR A 395 -4.37 5.02 6.67
CA TYR A 395 -5.18 4.22 5.76
C TYR A 395 -4.34 3.29 4.88
N GLY A 396 -3.18 2.84 5.41
CA GLY A 396 -2.38 1.80 4.79
C GLY A 396 -1.11 2.27 4.08
N ILE A 397 -0.74 3.57 4.11
CA ILE A 397 0.57 4.02 3.65
C ILE A 397 1.54 4.07 4.82
N ASP A 398 2.74 3.49 4.66
CA ASP A 398 3.80 3.63 5.65
C ASP A 398 4.43 5.03 5.59
N THR A 399 3.80 5.99 6.27
CA THR A 399 4.36 7.32 6.45
C THR A 399 5.13 7.43 7.76
N PRO A 400 6.20 8.22 7.80
CA PRO A 400 6.88 8.52 9.05
C PRO A 400 5.99 9.33 10.00
N SER A 401 6.37 9.38 11.26
CA SER A 401 5.71 10.24 12.24
C SER A 401 5.78 11.71 11.80
N ARG A 402 4.84 12.53 12.26
CA ARG A 402 4.79 13.96 11.91
C ARG A 402 6.12 14.70 12.21
N ARG A 403 6.87 14.23 13.23
CA ARG A 403 8.18 14.78 13.61
C ARG A 403 9.29 14.49 12.60
N GLU A 404 9.05 13.62 11.65
CA GLU A 404 10.00 13.24 10.59
C GLU A 404 9.60 13.80 9.21
N LEU A 405 8.39 14.37 9.09
CA LEU A 405 7.90 14.98 7.85
C LEU A 405 8.49 16.38 7.71
N ILE A 406 9.33 16.60 6.70
CA ILE A 406 9.99 17.89 6.53
C ILE A 406 8.98 19.02 6.28
N GLY A 407 7.88 18.74 5.54
CA GLY A 407 6.82 19.71 5.29
C GLY A 407 5.98 20.07 6.53
N ALA A 408 6.05 19.26 7.63
CA ALA A 408 5.43 19.59 8.90
C ALA A 408 6.34 20.44 9.81
N LEU A 409 7.65 20.44 9.54
CA LEU A 409 8.67 21.04 10.40
C LEU A 409 9.23 22.36 9.84
N LYS A 410 9.19 22.55 8.53
CA LYS A 410 9.87 23.62 7.82
C LYS A 410 8.98 24.28 6.78
N SER A 411 9.16 25.58 6.59
CA SER A 411 8.61 26.32 5.47
C SER A 411 9.26 25.88 4.13
N VAL A 412 8.64 26.24 3.01
CA VAL A 412 9.18 25.92 1.69
C VAL A 412 10.57 26.53 1.48
N ASP A 413 10.80 27.77 1.96
CA ASP A 413 12.12 28.42 1.90
C ASP A 413 13.17 27.69 2.73
N GLU A 414 12.83 27.26 3.94
CA GLU A 414 13.74 26.47 4.78
C GLU A 414 14.01 25.08 4.19
N ILE A 415 13.06 24.50 3.45
CA ILE A 415 13.28 23.22 2.72
C ILE A 415 14.19 23.48 1.53
N ARG A 416 14.02 24.57 0.76
CA ARG A 416 14.90 24.99 -0.32
C ARG A 416 16.35 25.07 0.18
N ASP A 417 16.56 25.78 1.27
CA ASP A 417 17.90 25.98 1.86
C ASP A 417 18.48 24.66 2.39
N PHE A 418 17.65 23.80 3.00
CA PHE A 418 18.08 22.49 3.44
C PHE A 418 18.50 21.57 2.29
N LEU A 419 17.80 21.62 1.16
CA LEU A 419 18.14 20.86 -0.05
C LEU A 419 19.37 21.42 -0.76
N GLY A 420 19.63 22.73 -0.67
CA GLY A 420 20.70 23.44 -1.37
C GLY A 420 20.39 23.65 -2.84
N VAL A 421 19.13 23.92 -3.18
CA VAL A 421 18.65 24.21 -4.53
C VAL A 421 18.46 25.71 -4.75
N ASP A 422 18.54 26.15 -5.99
CA ASP A 422 18.37 27.58 -6.37
C ASP A 422 16.91 28.01 -6.27
N SER A 423 15.98 27.10 -6.57
CA SER A 423 14.56 27.31 -6.31
C SER A 423 13.83 26.01 -6.01
N LEU A 424 12.78 26.08 -5.20
CA LEU A 424 11.89 24.98 -4.85
C LEU A 424 10.45 25.39 -5.10
N GLY A 425 9.68 24.55 -5.79
CA GLY A 425 8.25 24.75 -6.01
C GLY A 425 7.49 23.46 -5.83
N TYR A 426 6.37 23.52 -5.09
CA TYR A 426 5.41 22.46 -4.91
C TYR A 426 4.14 22.76 -5.71
N LEU A 427 3.51 21.72 -6.25
CA LEU A 427 2.16 21.86 -6.78
C LEU A 427 1.21 22.24 -5.65
N SER A 428 0.28 23.15 -5.91
CA SER A 428 -0.77 23.50 -4.93
C SER A 428 -1.74 22.31 -4.73
N LEU A 429 -2.46 22.30 -3.61
CA LEU A 429 -3.49 21.28 -3.39
C LEU A 429 -4.65 21.45 -4.40
N GLU A 430 -5.01 22.67 -4.69
CA GLU A 430 -6.04 23.02 -5.67
C GLU A 430 -5.63 22.50 -7.06
N GLY A 431 -4.41 22.82 -7.52
CA GLY A 431 -3.90 22.35 -8.81
C GLY A 431 -3.77 20.83 -8.90
N LEU A 432 -3.41 20.16 -7.80
CA LEU A 432 -3.40 18.70 -7.76
C LEU A 432 -4.82 18.12 -7.97
N LEU A 433 -5.82 18.69 -7.30
CA LEU A 433 -7.21 18.23 -7.41
C LEU A 433 -7.82 18.53 -8.78
N GLU A 434 -7.40 19.60 -9.46
CA GLU A 434 -7.78 19.92 -10.84
C GLU A 434 -7.21 18.93 -11.86
N CYS A 435 -6.13 18.23 -11.51
CA CYS A 435 -5.57 17.17 -12.36
C CYS A 435 -6.44 15.89 -12.34
N GLU A 436 -7.33 15.73 -11.39
CA GLU A 436 -8.29 14.62 -11.30
C GLU A 436 -9.59 14.97 -12.03
N ARG A 437 -10.33 13.95 -12.51
CA ARG A 437 -11.67 14.18 -13.10
C ARG A 437 -12.67 14.75 -12.12
N ASP A 438 -12.56 14.31 -10.86
CA ASP A 438 -13.36 14.78 -9.74
C ASP A 438 -12.50 14.74 -8.47
N GLY A 439 -11.80 15.83 -8.20
CA GLY A 439 -10.90 15.97 -7.06
C GLY A 439 -11.60 15.85 -5.69
N SER A 440 -12.94 15.99 -5.64
CA SER A 440 -13.72 15.84 -4.40
C SER A 440 -13.73 14.40 -3.86
N ARG A 441 -13.46 13.42 -4.74
CA ARG A 441 -13.46 11.98 -4.43
C ARG A 441 -12.18 11.49 -3.76
N PHE A 442 -11.17 12.35 -3.61
CA PHE A 442 -9.86 11.94 -3.14
C PHE A 442 -9.57 12.32 -1.68
N CYS A 443 -8.98 11.38 -0.96
CA CYS A 443 -8.41 11.61 0.36
C CYS A 443 -7.16 12.50 0.24
N ARG A 444 -7.12 13.56 1.03
CA ARG A 444 -6.04 14.57 1.10
C ARG A 444 -5.51 14.77 2.53
N ALA A 445 -5.75 13.77 3.39
CA ALA A 445 -5.42 13.87 4.81
C ALA A 445 -3.92 14.09 5.07
N CYS A 446 -3.04 13.49 4.27
CA CYS A 446 -1.58 13.66 4.35
C CYS A 446 -1.10 15.11 4.11
N PHE A 447 -1.89 15.93 3.40
CA PHE A 447 -1.62 17.35 3.16
C PHE A 447 -2.32 18.26 4.18
N THR A 448 -3.54 17.92 4.60
CA THR A 448 -4.44 18.80 5.35
C THR A 448 -4.64 18.44 6.82
N GLY A 449 -4.33 17.21 7.23
CA GLY A 449 -4.65 16.67 8.54
C GLY A 449 -6.16 16.41 8.78
N ARG A 450 -6.99 16.52 7.75
CA ARG A 450 -8.42 16.21 7.84
C ARG A 450 -8.66 14.77 7.39
N TYR A 451 -8.84 13.89 8.35
CA TYR A 451 -9.03 12.47 8.14
C TYR A 451 -10.51 12.14 7.90
N PRO A 452 -10.86 11.45 6.77
CA PRO A 452 -12.25 11.10 6.46
C PRO A 452 -12.90 10.16 7.48
N VAL A 453 -12.13 9.21 8.00
CA VAL A 453 -12.52 8.32 9.11
C VAL A 453 -11.75 8.75 10.35
N ALA A 454 -12.43 8.88 11.48
CA ALA A 454 -11.82 9.33 12.72
C ALA A 454 -10.66 8.41 13.13
N VAL A 455 -9.52 9.01 13.47
CA VAL A 455 -8.29 8.34 13.88
C VAL A 455 -7.85 8.84 15.26
N ASP A 456 -7.22 7.99 16.04
CA ASP A 456 -6.46 8.43 17.22
C ASP A 456 -5.13 9.00 16.75
N PRO A 457 -4.84 10.30 16.93
CA PRO A 457 -3.59 10.89 16.48
C PRO A 457 -2.34 10.34 17.20
N ASN A 458 -2.52 9.65 18.32
CA ASN A 458 -1.47 8.97 19.08
C ASN A 458 -1.29 7.50 18.66
N GLN A 459 -2.08 7.03 17.70
CA GLN A 459 -2.00 5.66 17.19
C GLN A 459 -0.60 5.37 16.62
N SER A 460 0.06 4.37 17.19
CA SER A 460 1.35 3.86 16.70
C SER A 460 1.13 2.71 15.73
N LYS A 461 1.99 2.56 14.74
CA LYS A 461 2.02 1.40 13.83
C LYS A 461 2.25 0.07 14.56
N LEU A 462 2.93 0.11 15.70
CA LEU A 462 3.22 -1.04 16.55
C LEU A 462 2.23 -1.19 17.69
N MET A 463 1.04 -0.59 17.59
CA MET A 463 0.08 -0.60 18.68
C MET A 463 -0.43 -2.00 19.04
N LEU A 464 -0.54 -2.90 18.06
CA LEU A 464 -0.96 -4.28 18.29
C LEU A 464 0.18 -5.16 18.83
N GLU A 465 1.44 -4.74 18.67
CA GLU A 465 2.61 -5.40 19.25
C GLU A 465 2.85 -4.98 20.70
N ASN A 466 2.51 -3.73 21.02
CA ASN A 466 2.70 -3.13 22.34
C ASN A 466 1.47 -3.28 23.25
N LEU A 467 0.55 -4.21 22.94
CA LEU A 467 -0.55 -4.51 23.85
C LEU A 467 0.01 -5.13 25.14
N PRO A 468 -0.51 -4.74 26.32
CA PRO A 468 -0.10 -5.33 27.59
C PRO A 468 -0.33 -6.83 27.55
N ARG A 469 0.74 -7.61 27.70
CA ARG A 469 0.68 -9.07 27.83
C ARG A 469 0.79 -9.44 29.29
N GLY A 470 -0.20 -10.16 29.85
CA GLY A 470 -0.13 -10.70 31.21
C GLY A 470 -0.33 -9.67 32.33
N ASP A 471 0.30 -9.83 33.49
CA ASP A 471 0.01 -9.21 34.79
C ASP A 471 -0.18 -7.69 34.85
N SER A 472 0.35 -6.94 33.89
CA SER A 472 0.16 -5.47 33.84
C SER A 472 -1.25 -5.03 33.45
N ALA A 473 -2.09 -5.92 32.90
CA ALA A 473 -3.48 -5.61 32.57
C ALA A 473 -4.42 -5.66 33.79
N ARG A 474 -4.01 -6.28 34.88
CA ARG A 474 -4.82 -6.42 36.12
C ARG A 474 -4.67 -5.23 37.09
N GLU A 475 -3.62 -4.43 36.98
CA GLU A 475 -3.41 -3.29 37.87
C GLU A 475 -4.20 -2.03 37.49
N GLY A 476 -4.74 -1.93 36.28
CA GLY A 476 -5.54 -0.78 35.83
C GLY A 476 -7.05 -0.86 36.11
N ALA A 477 -7.56 -1.99 36.55
CA ALA A 477 -9.01 -2.26 36.80
C ALA A 477 -9.39 -2.37 38.30
N GLY A 478 -8.56 -1.81 39.17
CA GLY A 478 -8.79 -1.85 40.62
C GLY A 478 -9.84 -0.85 41.09
N GLY A 479 -11.11 -1.25 41.14
CA GLY A 479 -12.18 -0.46 41.73
C GLY A 479 -13.59 -1.03 41.61
N GLY A 480 -13.79 -2.35 41.79
CA GLY A 480 -15.13 -2.93 41.88
C GLY A 480 -15.24 -3.96 43.04
N PRO A 481 -16.41 -4.08 43.72
CA PRO A 481 -16.50 -4.77 45.01
C PRO A 481 -16.34 -6.27 44.89
N THR A 482 -15.51 -6.84 45.76
CA THR A 482 -15.29 -8.26 46.00
C THR A 482 -16.62 -9.02 46.18
N ARG A 483 -17.00 -9.86 45.22
CA ARG A 483 -18.05 -10.87 45.43
C ARG A 483 -17.48 -12.02 46.25
N GLY A 484 -17.98 -12.18 47.47
CA GLY A 484 -17.63 -13.24 48.41
C GLY A 484 -17.86 -14.65 47.84
N VAL A 485 -16.83 -15.44 47.93
CA VAL A 485 -16.88 -16.87 47.70
C VAL A 485 -17.76 -17.54 48.73
N ARG A 486 -18.92 -18.07 48.36
CA ARG A 486 -19.70 -18.98 49.20
C ARG A 486 -19.05 -20.37 49.16
N SER A 487 -18.48 -20.75 50.27
CA SER A 487 -18.06 -22.13 50.54
C SER A 487 -19.28 -23.06 50.53
N ARG A 488 -19.31 -24.06 49.67
CA ARG A 488 -20.20 -25.22 49.82
C ARG A 488 -19.51 -26.23 50.73
N GLY A 489 -20.07 -26.35 51.93
CA GLY A 489 -19.70 -27.39 52.87
C GLY A 489 -20.08 -28.77 52.36
N ALA A 490 -19.20 -29.73 52.59
CA ALA A 490 -19.47 -31.15 52.47
C ALA A 490 -20.35 -31.61 53.62
N ALA A 491 -21.37 -32.42 53.32
CA ALA A 491 -22.01 -33.27 54.31
C ALA A 491 -22.49 -34.57 53.64
N VAL A 492 -21.90 -35.69 54.06
CA VAL A 492 -22.26 -37.12 54.03
C VAL A 492 -22.48 -37.76 52.65
#